data_928c14a05bfca0d8e577dfedb0dedacd
#
_entry.id   928c14a05bfca0d8e577dfedb0dedacd
#
_cell.length_a   1.000
_cell.length_b   1.000
_cell.length_c   1.000
_cell.angle_alpha   90.00
_cell.angle_beta   90.00
_cell.angle_gamma   90.00
#
_symmetry.space_group_name_H-M   'P 1'
#
loop_
_entity.id
_entity.type
_entity.pdbx_description
1 polymer ?
#
loop_
_entity_poly.entity_id
_entity_poly.type
_entity_poly.pdbx_seq_one_letter_code
_entity_poly.pdbx_strand_id
1 'polypeptide(L)'
;MENILFLEALKALQWNISTDKLPDNFRVEDIANGRMQYTPKEFQEFINLFSICANREDTVWFLSAKDYQNTDESAFAWNEFEKQSLEYAENDNERNKVSEFWEAHLPFLISVKNVYEYLAIGIAKHNLGNIYRGYEPIYEETELIASSFSEFKQQYINNCTAF
;
A
#
# COMPACT_ATOMS: atom_id res chain seq x y z
N MET A 1 8.84 9.82 11.66
CA MET A 1 9.50 10.54 10.52
C MET A 1 8.44 11.27 9.73
N GLU A 2 8.62 12.55 9.42
CA GLU A 2 7.70 13.33 8.58
C GLU A 2 7.69 12.83 7.14
N ASN A 3 6.53 12.94 6.46
CA ASN A 3 6.34 12.42 5.11
C ASN A 3 7.30 13.01 4.07
N ILE A 4 7.56 14.32 4.15
CA ILE A 4 8.47 15.01 3.22
C ILE A 4 9.90 14.50 3.40
N LEU A 5 10.37 14.38 4.66
CA LEU A 5 11.70 13.84 4.95
C LEU A 5 11.87 12.39 4.48
N PHE A 6 10.80 11.60 4.55
CA PHE A 6 10.81 10.23 4.03
C PHE A 6 10.98 10.20 2.50
N LEU A 7 10.24 11.05 1.77
CA LEU A 7 10.39 11.15 0.31
C LEU A 7 11.76 11.68 -0.10
N GLU A 8 12.35 12.61 0.64
CA GLU A 8 13.71 13.09 0.40
C GLU A 8 14.74 11.97 0.61
N ALA A 9 14.57 11.16 1.65
CA ALA A 9 15.42 10.00 1.90
C ALA A 9 15.29 8.96 0.77
N LEU A 10 14.10 8.67 0.28
CA LEU A 10 13.89 7.80 -0.88
C LEU A 10 14.56 8.35 -2.15
N LYS A 11 14.49 9.67 -2.39
CA LYS A 11 15.22 10.32 -3.51
C LYS A 11 16.75 10.12 -3.37
N ALA A 12 17.28 10.25 -2.16
CA ALA A 12 18.71 10.00 -1.91
C ALA A 12 19.10 8.54 -2.20
N LEU A 13 18.15 7.60 -2.07
CA LEU A 13 18.28 6.19 -2.45
C LEU A 13 17.96 5.91 -3.94
N GLN A 14 17.90 6.97 -4.75
CA GLN A 14 17.67 6.91 -6.20
C GLN A 14 16.28 6.41 -6.61
N TRP A 15 15.28 6.60 -5.74
CA TRP A 15 13.89 6.38 -6.13
C TRP A 15 13.42 7.43 -7.13
N ASN A 16 12.64 6.99 -8.11
CA ASN A 16 11.95 7.86 -9.06
C ASN A 16 10.67 8.40 -8.40
N ILE A 17 10.64 9.70 -8.11
CA ILE A 17 9.50 10.34 -7.46
C ILE A 17 9.04 11.53 -8.30
N SER A 18 7.79 11.47 -8.79
CA SER A 18 7.11 12.57 -9.46
C SER A 18 6.05 13.16 -8.55
N THR A 19 5.99 14.50 -8.48
CA THR A 19 5.06 15.26 -7.65
C THR A 19 4.03 16.03 -8.47
N ASP A 20 3.65 15.50 -9.65
CA ASP A 20 2.61 16.12 -10.49
C ASP A 20 1.32 16.24 -9.69
N LYS A 21 0.69 17.43 -9.78
CA LYS A 21 -0.50 17.72 -9.00
C LYS A 21 -1.61 16.73 -9.28
N LEU A 22 -2.13 16.14 -8.21
CA LEU A 22 -3.41 15.45 -8.24
C LEU A 22 -4.55 16.44 -8.51
N PRO A 23 -5.66 15.97 -9.11
CA PRO A 23 -6.84 16.81 -9.29
C PRO A 23 -7.31 17.44 -7.97
N ASP A 24 -7.64 18.72 -7.99
CA ASP A 24 -8.10 19.48 -6.80
C ASP A 24 -9.40 18.92 -6.16
N ASN A 25 -10.06 17.95 -6.80
CA ASN A 25 -11.33 17.34 -6.39
C ASN A 25 -11.16 15.99 -5.67
N PHE A 26 -9.96 15.69 -5.17
CA PHE A 26 -9.68 14.45 -4.48
C PHE A 26 -10.45 14.35 -3.15
N ARG A 27 -11.34 13.38 -3.04
CA ARG A 27 -12.06 13.05 -1.82
C ARG A 27 -11.66 11.68 -1.32
N VAL A 28 -11.26 11.61 -0.07
CA VAL A 28 -10.77 10.37 0.58
C VAL A 28 -11.82 9.27 0.55
N GLU A 29 -13.10 9.65 0.63
CA GLU A 29 -14.23 8.72 0.62
C GLU A 29 -14.46 8.05 -0.74
N ASP A 30 -13.95 8.63 -1.82
CA ASP A 30 -14.20 8.16 -3.19
C ASP A 30 -13.12 7.20 -3.70
N ILE A 31 -12.04 6.97 -2.92
CA ILE A 31 -10.91 6.15 -3.33
C ILE A 31 -10.77 4.86 -2.53
N ALA A 32 -10.15 3.87 -3.16
CA ALA A 32 -9.98 2.54 -2.59
C ALA A 32 -11.32 1.94 -2.12
N ASN A 33 -12.40 2.16 -2.90
CA ASN A 33 -13.77 1.75 -2.55
C ASN A 33 -14.21 2.25 -1.17
N GLY A 34 -13.83 3.48 -0.81
CA GLY A 34 -14.13 4.10 0.48
C GLY A 34 -13.22 3.65 1.64
N ARG A 35 -12.30 2.74 1.43
CA ARG A 35 -11.43 2.22 2.50
C ARG A 35 -10.43 3.26 2.99
N MET A 36 -10.02 4.20 2.13
CA MET A 36 -9.04 5.23 2.49
C MET A 36 -9.47 6.10 3.66
N GLN A 37 -10.77 6.37 3.83
CA GLN A 37 -11.28 7.17 4.96
C GLN A 37 -10.96 6.59 6.34
N TYR A 38 -10.69 5.28 6.42
CA TYR A 38 -10.37 4.58 7.68
C TYR A 38 -8.87 4.55 7.98
N THR A 39 -8.03 5.07 7.09
CA THR A 39 -6.59 5.14 7.32
C THR A 39 -6.22 6.33 8.22
N PRO A 40 -5.07 6.28 8.93
CA PRO A 40 -4.55 7.43 9.65
C PRO A 40 -4.32 8.63 8.72
N LYS A 41 -4.58 9.85 9.22
CA LYS A 41 -4.43 11.09 8.46
C LYS A 41 -3.02 11.27 7.88
N GLU A 42 -1.99 10.92 8.63
CA GLU A 42 -0.60 10.95 8.18
C GLU A 42 -0.39 10.13 6.90
N PHE A 43 -1.03 8.97 6.80
CA PHE A 43 -0.98 8.12 5.61
C PHE A 43 -1.73 8.74 4.44
N GLN A 44 -2.93 9.30 4.67
CA GLN A 44 -3.69 10.01 3.64
C GLN A 44 -2.89 11.19 3.06
N GLU A 45 -2.20 11.94 3.92
CA GLU A 45 -1.31 13.03 3.49
C GLU A 45 -0.15 12.50 2.64
N PHE A 46 0.44 11.36 3.02
CA PHE A 46 1.58 10.76 2.31
C PHE A 46 1.25 10.42 0.86
N ILE A 47 0.18 9.68 0.61
CA ILE A 47 -0.19 9.23 -0.74
C ILE A 47 -0.54 10.37 -1.70
N ASN A 48 -0.81 11.56 -1.17
CA ASN A 48 -1.09 12.77 -1.93
C ASN A 48 0.16 13.58 -2.32
N LEU A 49 1.34 13.19 -1.83
CA LEU A 49 2.58 13.95 -2.08
C LEU A 49 3.25 13.61 -3.42
N PHE A 50 2.83 12.54 -4.08
CA PHE A 50 3.44 12.08 -5.32
C PHE A 50 2.41 11.45 -6.26
N SER A 51 2.72 11.44 -7.54
CA SER A 51 2.01 10.69 -8.57
C SER A 51 2.75 9.41 -8.95
N ILE A 52 4.08 9.38 -8.78
CA ILE A 52 4.95 8.22 -8.96
C ILE A 52 5.92 8.18 -7.78
N CYS A 53 6.10 7.01 -7.19
CA CYS A 53 7.13 6.75 -6.19
C CYS A 53 7.59 5.29 -6.31
N ALA A 54 8.60 5.06 -7.16
CA ALA A 54 9.11 3.72 -7.50
C ALA A 54 10.63 3.64 -7.32
N ASN A 55 11.13 2.45 -7.02
CA ASN A 55 12.58 2.22 -7.00
C ASN A 55 13.16 2.37 -8.42
N ARG A 56 14.49 2.43 -8.52
CA ARG A 56 15.18 2.65 -9.80
C ARG A 56 14.86 1.60 -10.86
N GLU A 57 14.67 0.36 -10.45
CA GLU A 57 14.39 -0.80 -11.32
C GLU A 57 12.92 -0.93 -11.70
N ASP A 58 12.04 -0.08 -11.15
CA ASP A 58 10.58 -0.11 -11.33
C ASP A 58 9.96 -1.46 -10.92
N THR A 59 10.49 -2.06 -9.85
CA THR A 59 10.06 -3.35 -9.31
C THR A 59 9.42 -3.25 -7.93
N VAL A 60 9.54 -2.08 -7.28
CA VAL A 60 8.93 -1.75 -5.99
C VAL A 60 8.39 -0.35 -6.06
N TRP A 61 7.11 -0.15 -5.72
CA TRP A 61 6.50 1.18 -5.73
C TRP A 61 5.49 1.39 -4.62
N PHE A 62 5.41 2.63 -4.14
CA PHE A 62 4.33 3.08 -3.29
C PHE A 62 3.12 3.48 -4.14
N LEU A 63 1.94 3.08 -3.71
CA LEU A 63 0.69 3.48 -4.35
C LEU A 63 0.37 4.94 -4.02
N SER A 64 0.16 5.74 -5.05
CA SER A 64 -0.29 7.12 -4.93
C SER A 64 -1.81 7.19 -4.81
N ALA A 65 -2.33 8.35 -4.44
CA ALA A 65 -3.77 8.58 -4.43
C ALA A 65 -4.42 8.33 -5.81
N LYS A 66 -3.68 8.56 -6.90
CA LYS A 66 -4.14 8.27 -8.27
C LYS A 66 -4.33 6.76 -8.50
N ASP A 67 -3.42 5.93 -7.98
CA ASP A 67 -3.49 4.47 -8.15
C ASP A 67 -4.74 3.87 -7.49
N TYR A 68 -5.23 4.48 -6.41
CA TYR A 68 -6.45 4.04 -5.73
C TYR A 68 -7.76 4.44 -6.42
N GLN A 69 -7.72 5.25 -7.48
CA GLN A 69 -8.93 5.70 -8.19
C GLN A 69 -9.46 4.67 -9.19
N ASN A 70 -8.74 3.59 -9.47
CA ASN A 70 -9.11 2.54 -10.44
C ASN A 70 -9.45 3.07 -11.84
N THR A 71 -8.84 4.16 -12.26
CA THR A 71 -9.12 4.79 -13.56
C THR A 71 -8.33 4.18 -14.71
N ASP A 72 -7.29 3.40 -14.42
CA ASP A 72 -6.41 2.78 -15.40
C ASP A 72 -6.54 1.26 -15.39
N GLU A 73 -6.55 0.64 -16.56
CA GLU A 73 -6.42 -0.81 -16.78
C GLU A 73 -4.96 -1.26 -16.57
N SER A 74 -4.32 -0.83 -15.47
CA SER A 74 -2.95 -1.26 -15.19
C SER A 74 -2.92 -2.72 -14.77
N ALA A 75 -1.85 -3.43 -15.13
CA ALA A 75 -1.66 -4.83 -14.78
C ALA A 75 -1.62 -5.09 -13.27
N PHE A 76 -1.33 -4.06 -12.46
CA PHE A 76 -1.33 -4.09 -11.00
C PHE A 76 -2.20 -2.97 -10.44
N ALA A 77 -3.50 -3.25 -10.31
CA ALA A 77 -4.42 -2.40 -9.56
C ALA A 77 -4.08 -2.46 -8.05
N TRP A 78 -4.44 -1.42 -7.30
CA TRP A 78 -4.22 -1.39 -5.85
C TRP A 78 -4.83 -2.61 -5.10
N ASN A 79 -5.87 -3.23 -5.64
CA ASN A 79 -6.57 -4.39 -5.09
C ASN A 79 -6.29 -5.69 -5.87
N GLU A 80 -5.18 -5.76 -6.59
CA GLU A 80 -4.86 -6.92 -7.43
C GLU A 80 -4.74 -8.21 -6.62
N PHE A 81 -4.08 -8.16 -5.47
CA PHE A 81 -3.91 -9.34 -4.61
C PHE A 81 -5.25 -9.82 -4.01
N GLU A 82 -6.15 -8.89 -3.65
CA GLU A 82 -7.51 -9.22 -3.23
C GLU A 82 -8.27 -9.96 -4.34
N LYS A 83 -8.18 -9.48 -5.59
CA LYS A 83 -8.82 -10.13 -6.74
C LYS A 83 -8.28 -11.53 -6.95
N GLN A 84 -6.96 -11.70 -6.92
CA GLN A 84 -6.32 -13.01 -7.06
C GLN A 84 -6.75 -13.96 -5.95
N SER A 85 -6.73 -13.54 -4.69
CA SER A 85 -7.18 -14.36 -3.57
C SER A 85 -8.64 -14.78 -3.70
N LEU A 86 -9.52 -13.88 -4.13
CA LEU A 86 -10.93 -14.20 -4.36
C LEU A 86 -11.15 -15.16 -5.54
N GLU A 87 -10.29 -15.10 -6.56
CA GLU A 87 -10.33 -16.00 -7.71
C GLU A 87 -9.92 -17.43 -7.31
N TYR A 88 -8.95 -17.56 -6.40
CA TYR A 88 -8.48 -18.86 -5.90
C TYR A 88 -9.37 -19.47 -4.81
N ALA A 89 -10.26 -18.69 -4.19
CA ALA A 89 -11.16 -19.18 -3.15
C ALA A 89 -12.15 -20.22 -3.71
N GLU A 90 -12.12 -21.44 -3.18
CA GLU A 90 -12.87 -22.59 -3.71
C GLU A 90 -14.35 -22.60 -3.28
N ASN A 91 -14.69 -21.91 -2.19
CA ASN A 91 -16.04 -21.90 -1.62
C ASN A 91 -16.37 -20.57 -0.92
N ASP A 92 -17.65 -20.40 -0.59
CA ASP A 92 -18.14 -19.15 0.04
C ASP A 92 -17.50 -18.85 1.39
N ASN A 93 -17.14 -19.87 2.18
CA ASN A 93 -16.47 -19.65 3.47
C ASN A 93 -15.07 -19.08 3.30
N GLU A 94 -14.32 -19.55 2.32
CA GLU A 94 -13.01 -19.00 1.97
C GLU A 94 -13.14 -17.60 1.40
N ARG A 95 -14.10 -17.35 0.50
CA ARG A 95 -14.38 -16.01 -0.03
C ARG A 95 -14.68 -15.02 1.07
N ASN A 96 -15.48 -15.40 2.06
CA ASN A 96 -15.80 -14.54 3.19
C ASN A 96 -14.55 -14.20 4.01
N LYS A 97 -13.68 -15.18 4.30
CA LYS A 97 -12.43 -14.95 5.03
C LYS A 97 -11.48 -14.02 4.27
N VAL A 98 -11.34 -14.22 2.96
CA VAL A 98 -10.56 -13.34 2.08
C VAL A 98 -11.12 -11.92 2.12
N SER A 99 -12.42 -11.76 1.96
CA SER A 99 -13.07 -10.44 2.01
C SER A 99 -12.88 -9.76 3.36
N GLU A 100 -13.09 -10.46 4.47
CA GLU A 100 -12.87 -9.93 5.83
C GLU A 100 -11.42 -9.48 6.05
N PHE A 101 -10.46 -10.24 5.53
CA PHE A 101 -9.04 -9.86 5.60
C PHE A 101 -8.78 -8.54 4.86
N TRP A 102 -9.20 -8.44 3.59
CA TRP A 102 -8.94 -7.27 2.76
C TRP A 102 -9.77 -6.04 3.16
N GLU A 103 -10.92 -6.21 3.82
CA GLU A 103 -11.66 -5.12 4.46
C GLU A 103 -10.90 -4.50 5.65
N ALA A 104 -9.98 -5.25 6.25
CA ALA A 104 -9.15 -4.80 7.39
C ALA A 104 -7.74 -4.33 6.98
N HIS A 105 -7.32 -4.55 5.72
CA HIS A 105 -5.96 -4.28 5.25
C HIS A 105 -5.98 -3.56 3.90
N LEU A 106 -5.31 -2.39 3.81
CA LEU A 106 -5.19 -1.62 2.58
C LEU A 106 -3.73 -1.68 2.08
N PRO A 107 -3.45 -2.33 0.94
CA PRO A 107 -2.10 -2.32 0.35
C PRO A 107 -1.65 -0.90 0.00
N PHE A 108 -0.36 -0.60 0.21
CA PHE A 108 0.20 0.72 -0.11
C PHE A 108 1.59 0.68 -0.74
N LEU A 109 2.28 -0.45 -0.67
CA LEU A 109 3.52 -0.70 -1.39
C LEU A 109 3.40 -2.07 -2.05
N ILE A 110 3.84 -2.14 -3.29
CA ILE A 110 3.88 -3.38 -4.07
C ILE A 110 5.31 -3.65 -4.50
N SER A 111 5.72 -4.92 -4.44
CA SER A 111 7.01 -5.41 -4.92
C SER A 111 6.79 -6.62 -5.82
N VAL A 112 7.45 -6.61 -6.98
CA VAL A 112 7.50 -7.72 -7.94
C VAL A 112 8.94 -8.18 -8.19
N LYS A 113 9.87 -7.80 -7.28
CA LYS A 113 11.31 -8.01 -7.46
C LYS A 113 11.71 -9.49 -7.47
N ASN A 114 11.21 -10.28 -6.54
CA ASN A 114 11.54 -11.69 -6.41
C ASN A 114 10.29 -12.57 -6.42
N VAL A 115 9.36 -12.23 -5.56
CA VAL A 115 8.02 -12.80 -5.43
C VAL A 115 7.02 -11.64 -5.43
N TYR A 116 5.76 -11.92 -5.66
CA TYR A 116 4.72 -10.92 -5.49
C TYR A 116 4.48 -10.71 -4.00
N GLU A 117 4.77 -9.51 -3.53
CA GLU A 117 4.59 -9.12 -2.14
C GLU A 117 4.05 -7.70 -2.01
N TYR A 118 3.49 -7.40 -0.87
CA TYR A 118 2.96 -6.09 -0.57
C TYR A 118 3.17 -5.71 0.89
N LEU A 119 3.09 -4.41 1.15
CA LEU A 119 2.85 -3.88 2.47
C LEU A 119 1.44 -3.29 2.53
N ALA A 120 0.74 -3.57 3.62
CA ALA A 120 -0.59 -3.04 3.86
C ALA A 120 -0.67 -2.31 5.21
N ILE A 121 -1.51 -1.28 5.26
CA ILE A 121 -1.87 -0.61 6.50
C ILE A 121 -3.19 -1.17 7.03
N GLY A 122 -3.24 -1.45 8.32
CA GLY A 122 -4.47 -1.86 9.00
C GLY A 122 -5.48 -0.71 9.04
N ILE A 123 -6.73 -1.00 8.71
CA ILE A 123 -7.83 -0.03 8.64
C ILE A 123 -9.05 -0.41 9.49
N ALA A 124 -9.03 -1.57 10.13
CA ALA A 124 -10.05 -1.96 11.10
C ALA A 124 -9.67 -1.51 12.51
N LYS A 125 -10.65 -1.42 13.40
CA LYS A 125 -10.45 -0.94 14.78
C LYS A 125 -9.36 -1.69 15.55
N HIS A 126 -9.23 -3.01 15.30
CA HIS A 126 -8.28 -3.86 16.03
C HIS A 126 -6.84 -3.78 15.53
N ASN A 127 -6.62 -3.26 14.32
CA ASN A 127 -5.31 -3.19 13.67
C ASN A 127 -4.97 -1.81 13.09
N LEU A 128 -5.75 -0.79 13.42
CA LEU A 128 -5.64 0.55 12.84
C LEU A 128 -4.22 1.11 12.90
N GLY A 129 -3.68 1.42 11.72
CA GLY A 129 -2.35 2.01 11.55
C GLY A 129 -1.18 1.02 11.61
N ASN A 130 -1.40 -0.23 12.01
CA ASN A 130 -0.38 -1.27 11.97
C ASN A 130 0.04 -1.56 10.52
N ILE A 131 1.30 -1.89 10.31
CA ILE A 131 1.84 -2.21 8.99
C ILE A 131 2.16 -3.69 8.91
N TYR A 132 1.63 -4.33 7.88
CA TYR A 132 1.76 -5.75 7.61
C TYR A 132 2.48 -5.99 6.29
N ARG A 133 3.21 -7.09 6.20
CA ARG A 133 3.80 -7.63 4.99
C ARG A 133 3.11 -8.92 4.61
N GLY A 134 2.65 -9.03 3.38
CA GLY A 134 2.10 -10.26 2.80
C GLY A 134 2.77 -10.58 1.47
N TYR A 135 2.81 -11.85 1.10
CA TYR A 135 3.45 -12.33 -0.13
C TYR A 135 2.81 -13.63 -0.62
N GLU A 136 3.03 -13.93 -1.89
CA GLU A 136 2.56 -15.18 -2.48
C GLU A 136 3.20 -16.42 -1.80
N PRO A 137 2.55 -17.60 -1.79
CA PRO A 137 1.28 -17.88 -2.49
C PRO A 137 0.02 -17.53 -1.69
N ILE A 138 0.11 -17.22 -0.40
CA ILE A 138 -1.04 -16.95 0.47
C ILE A 138 -0.94 -15.52 1.01
N TYR A 139 -1.59 -14.60 0.32
CA TYR A 139 -1.49 -13.16 0.64
C TYR A 139 -2.10 -12.79 2.01
N GLU A 140 -3.01 -13.59 2.55
CA GLU A 140 -3.65 -13.35 3.84
C GLU A 140 -2.79 -13.80 5.04
N GLU A 141 -1.72 -14.56 4.81
CA GLU A 141 -0.73 -14.89 5.84
C GLU A 141 0.29 -13.77 5.95
N THR A 142 0.11 -12.87 6.93
CA THR A 142 0.91 -11.65 7.05
C THR A 142 1.80 -11.61 8.28
N GLU A 143 2.87 -10.83 8.19
CA GLU A 143 3.76 -10.47 9.29
C GLU A 143 3.50 -9.02 9.70
N LEU A 144 3.35 -8.76 11.00
CA LEU A 144 3.36 -7.40 11.54
C LEU A 144 4.79 -6.86 11.53
N ILE A 145 5.04 -5.78 10.80
CA ILE A 145 6.38 -5.20 10.65
C ILE A 145 6.55 -3.86 11.37
N ALA A 146 5.47 -3.14 11.61
CA ALA A 146 5.50 -1.90 12.39
C ALA A 146 4.13 -1.64 13.03
N SER A 147 4.12 -0.94 14.16
CA SER A 147 2.90 -0.57 14.88
C SER A 147 2.29 0.77 14.41
N SER A 148 2.97 1.47 13.50
CA SER A 148 2.48 2.71 12.90
C SER A 148 3.20 3.01 11.59
N PHE A 149 2.57 3.85 10.76
CA PHE A 149 3.19 4.33 9.53
C PHE A 149 4.47 5.15 9.78
N SER A 150 4.52 5.93 10.87
CA SER A 150 5.72 6.68 11.26
C SER A 150 6.88 5.74 11.65
N GLU A 151 6.61 4.68 12.41
CA GLU A 151 7.62 3.65 12.75
C GLU A 151 8.10 2.94 11.50
N PHE A 152 7.20 2.52 10.62
CA PHE A 152 7.53 1.90 9.33
C PHE A 152 8.50 2.77 8.52
N LYS A 153 8.21 4.07 8.33
CA LYS A 153 9.09 4.97 7.58
C LYS A 153 10.50 5.02 8.14
N GLN A 154 10.62 5.05 9.48
CA GLN A 154 11.92 5.07 10.15
C GLN A 154 12.70 3.77 9.93
N GLN A 155 12.03 2.62 10.07
CA GLN A 155 12.63 1.31 9.87
C GLN A 155 13.01 1.08 8.40
N TYR A 156 12.15 1.50 7.47
CA TYR A 156 12.35 1.34 6.04
C TYR A 156 13.64 2.03 5.56
N ILE A 157 13.88 3.28 6.00
CA ILE A 157 15.10 4.01 5.64
C ILE A 157 16.33 3.43 6.31
N ASN A 158 16.24 3.00 7.57
CA ASN A 158 17.36 2.43 8.30
C ASN A 158 17.78 1.05 7.75
N ASN A 159 16.84 0.30 7.18
CA ASN A 159 17.03 -1.08 6.70
C ASN A 159 16.94 -1.19 5.17
N CYS A 160 17.24 -0.13 4.42
CA CYS A 160 17.04 0.02 2.98
C CYS A 160 17.61 -1.06 2.05
N THR A 161 18.09 -2.16 2.57
CA THR A 161 18.55 -3.33 1.81
C THR A 161 17.59 -4.50 1.86
N ALA A 162 16.46 -4.39 2.53
CA ALA A 162 15.54 -5.51 2.81
C ALA A 162 14.37 -5.67 1.82
N PHE A 163 14.20 -4.76 0.84
CA PHE A 163 13.23 -4.85 -0.26
C PHE A 163 13.89 -4.76 -1.62
#